data_18074817f0618b23a24e4a198d6fa660
#
_entry.id   18074817f0618b23a24e4a198d6fa660
#
_cell.length_a   1.000
_cell.length_b   1.000
_cell.length_c   1.000
_cell.angle_alpha   90.00
_cell.angle_beta   90.00
_cell.angle_gamma   90.00
#
_symmetry.space_group_name_H-M   'P 1'
#
loop_
_entity.id
_entity.type
_entity.pdbx_description
1 polymer ?
#
loop_
_entity_poly.entity_id
_entity_poly.type
_entity_poly.pdbx_seq_one_letter_code
_entity_poly.pdbx_strand_id
1 'polypeptide(L)'
;MDDKQKYIEFCKNEKAMPIFSKPFWLDAVCGEDGWDVILVEKGGKIFASMPYVKPIVRYSLTYSIMPKLTQTLGPYISYPKGQKYVKRLAFEKEIINLLIEKIPFCDYFSQNFDYNYKNWLPFYWNKYQQTTRYTYILNDLSDYEKIYDAFQSNIKTDIKKAQKILKVNFKEELKIIYDTVEKTFIRQGKKIPFDFSYLQNIDKALLKNANRLSLSAVDEIGNVHAVVYIIYNENEAYYLLGGGDPKYRNSGAHSFLINEALKLLTTKTKIFNFEGSMIEPVERFFRAFGAIQKPYFQITKLSRKARILYGLKNLARDLIKG
;
A
#
# COMPACT_ATOMS: atom_id res chain seq x y z
N MET A 1 -22.05 21.40 -2.86
CA MET A 1 -21.19 20.32 -2.36
C MET A 1 -19.91 20.37 -3.16
N ASP A 2 -18.76 20.50 -2.49
CA ASP A 2 -17.44 20.47 -3.14
C ASP A 2 -17.07 19.05 -3.60
N ASP A 3 -15.98 18.92 -4.35
CA ASP A 3 -15.55 17.62 -4.91
C ASP A 3 -15.20 16.61 -3.81
N LYS A 4 -14.62 17.06 -2.69
CA LYS A 4 -14.28 16.18 -1.57
C LYS A 4 -15.53 15.62 -0.89
N GLN A 5 -16.53 16.44 -0.67
CA GLN A 5 -17.82 16.00 -0.09
C GLN A 5 -18.54 15.02 -1.01
N LYS A 6 -18.56 15.28 -2.34
CA LYS A 6 -19.10 14.35 -3.34
C LYS A 6 -18.36 13.01 -3.31
N TYR A 7 -17.04 13.05 -3.18
CA TYR A 7 -16.21 11.85 -3.10
C TYR A 7 -16.50 11.02 -1.84
N ILE A 8 -16.64 11.67 -0.69
CA ILE A 8 -17.00 11.00 0.57
C ILE A 8 -18.33 10.25 0.39
N GLU A 9 -19.31 10.90 -0.21
CA GLU A 9 -20.62 10.28 -0.44
C GLU A 9 -20.53 9.12 -1.48
N PHE A 10 -19.77 9.32 -2.55
CA PHE A 10 -19.50 8.28 -3.54
C PHE A 10 -18.86 7.03 -2.92
N CYS A 11 -17.87 7.20 -2.05
CA CYS A 11 -17.16 6.09 -1.41
C CYS A 11 -18.02 5.28 -0.43
N LYS A 12 -19.12 5.82 0.09
CA LYS A 12 -20.05 5.05 0.94
C LYS A 12 -20.72 3.91 0.17
N ASN A 13 -21.01 4.13 -1.10
CA ASN A 13 -21.72 3.19 -1.95
C ASN A 13 -20.80 2.39 -2.88
N GLU A 14 -19.53 2.83 -3.04
CA GLU A 14 -18.57 2.19 -3.93
C GLU A 14 -17.72 1.16 -3.17
N LYS A 15 -18.21 -0.08 -3.14
CA LYS A 15 -17.54 -1.19 -2.44
C LYS A 15 -16.20 -1.60 -3.07
N ALA A 16 -16.03 -1.34 -4.37
CA ALA A 16 -14.80 -1.66 -5.09
C ALA A 16 -13.66 -0.65 -4.86
N MET A 17 -13.94 0.47 -4.16
CA MET A 17 -12.91 1.46 -3.84
C MET A 17 -11.82 0.86 -2.97
N PRO A 18 -10.53 0.91 -3.39
CA PRO A 18 -9.41 0.42 -2.60
C PRO A 18 -9.35 1.10 -1.23
N ILE A 19 -8.92 0.35 -0.21
CA ILE A 19 -8.90 0.83 1.18
C ILE A 19 -8.07 2.11 1.34
N PHE A 20 -6.93 2.19 0.65
CA PHE A 20 -6.02 3.35 0.68
C PHE A 20 -6.59 4.61 0.05
N SER A 21 -7.60 4.48 -0.81
CA SER A 21 -8.30 5.61 -1.44
C SER A 21 -9.55 6.05 -0.66
N LYS A 22 -9.96 5.31 0.38
CA LYS A 22 -11.14 5.69 1.16
C LYS A 22 -10.89 6.92 2.04
N PRO A 23 -11.88 7.81 2.22
CA PRO A 23 -11.73 9.03 3.01
C PRO A 23 -11.17 8.82 4.41
N PHE A 24 -11.67 7.82 5.15
CA PHE A 24 -11.20 7.53 6.51
C PHE A 24 -9.70 7.22 6.58
N TRP A 25 -9.15 6.57 5.52
CA TRP A 25 -7.73 6.27 5.42
C TRP A 25 -6.94 7.55 5.16
N LEU A 26 -7.39 8.34 4.19
CA LEU A 26 -6.75 9.60 3.81
C LEU A 26 -6.74 10.60 4.97
N ASP A 27 -7.82 10.70 5.73
CA ASP A 27 -7.89 11.51 6.95
C ASP A 27 -6.89 11.03 8.02
N ALA A 28 -6.74 9.71 8.18
CA ALA A 28 -5.81 9.13 9.15
C ALA A 28 -4.34 9.37 8.80
N VAL A 29 -3.97 9.32 7.51
CA VAL A 29 -2.58 9.40 7.05
C VAL A 29 -2.14 10.82 6.64
N CYS A 30 -3.07 11.70 6.30
CA CYS A 30 -2.78 13.06 5.83
C CYS A 30 -3.34 14.15 6.76
N GLY A 31 -4.31 13.82 7.64
CA GLY A 31 -5.20 14.78 8.26
C GLY A 31 -6.32 15.23 7.31
N GLU A 32 -7.44 15.68 7.88
CA GLU A 32 -8.62 16.09 7.08
C GLU A 32 -8.29 17.16 6.03
N ASP A 33 -7.41 18.10 6.34
CA ASP A 33 -7.02 19.18 5.43
C ASP A 33 -5.83 18.83 4.52
N GLY A 34 -5.13 17.70 4.76
CA GLY A 34 -3.88 17.34 4.08
C GLY A 34 -4.06 16.66 2.72
N TRP A 35 -5.27 16.33 2.33
CA TRP A 35 -5.60 15.69 1.06
C TRP A 35 -6.81 16.32 0.38
N ASP A 36 -6.95 16.04 -0.90
CA ASP A 36 -8.11 16.41 -1.71
C ASP A 36 -8.31 15.39 -2.83
N VAL A 37 -9.32 15.58 -3.65
CA VAL A 37 -9.66 14.65 -4.73
C VAL A 37 -10.00 15.40 -6.01
N ILE A 38 -9.61 14.81 -7.13
CA ILE A 38 -10.05 15.23 -8.45
C ILE A 38 -11.18 14.30 -8.89
N LEU A 39 -12.30 14.88 -9.32
CA LEU A 39 -13.44 14.14 -9.86
C LEU A 39 -13.65 14.46 -11.33
N VAL A 40 -14.03 13.42 -12.07
CA VAL A 40 -14.62 13.57 -13.43
C VAL A 40 -16.07 13.13 -13.33
N GLU A 41 -16.94 14.10 -13.47
CA GLU A 41 -18.40 13.94 -13.37
C GLU A 41 -19.05 14.31 -14.72
N LYS A 42 -20.01 13.52 -15.17
CA LYS A 42 -20.85 13.80 -16.33
C LYS A 42 -22.30 13.43 -16.01
N GLY A 43 -23.23 14.36 -16.21
CA GLY A 43 -24.64 14.13 -15.95
C GLY A 43 -24.95 13.69 -14.51
N GLY A 44 -24.27 14.27 -13.51
CA GLY A 44 -24.45 13.94 -12.09
C GLY A 44 -23.84 12.59 -11.64
N LYS A 45 -23.13 11.89 -12.53
CA LYS A 45 -22.47 10.62 -12.22
C LYS A 45 -20.95 10.78 -12.22
N ILE A 46 -20.29 10.30 -11.17
CA ILE A 46 -18.83 10.22 -11.06
C ILE A 46 -18.34 9.05 -11.89
N PHE A 47 -17.51 9.33 -12.91
CA PHE A 47 -16.85 8.33 -13.75
C PHE A 47 -15.41 8.05 -13.34
N ALA A 48 -14.74 9.02 -12.74
CA ALA A 48 -13.43 8.77 -12.16
C ALA A 48 -13.17 9.66 -10.95
N SER A 49 -12.32 9.19 -10.08
CA SER A 49 -11.78 9.92 -8.93
C SER A 49 -10.29 9.67 -8.80
N MET A 50 -9.55 10.65 -8.30
CA MET A 50 -8.13 10.54 -8.04
C MET A 50 -7.80 11.36 -6.78
N PRO A 51 -7.77 10.74 -5.59
CA PRO A 51 -7.32 11.41 -4.40
C PRO A 51 -5.82 11.71 -4.47
N TYR A 52 -5.42 12.82 -3.87
CA TYR A 52 -4.02 13.25 -3.82
C TYR A 52 -3.69 13.98 -2.52
N VAL A 53 -2.42 13.92 -2.11
CA VAL A 53 -1.92 14.74 -1.00
C VAL A 53 -1.76 16.17 -1.48
N LYS A 54 -2.35 17.14 -0.76
CA LYS A 54 -2.20 18.56 -1.11
C LYS A 54 -0.73 18.95 -1.15
N PRO A 55 -0.32 19.78 -2.13
CA PRO A 55 1.07 20.20 -2.26
C PRO A 55 1.61 20.86 -1.00
N ILE A 56 2.72 20.36 -0.48
CA ILE A 56 3.43 20.94 0.67
C ILE A 56 4.74 21.58 0.21
N VAL A 57 5.11 22.69 0.82
CA VAL A 57 6.36 23.42 0.51
C VAL A 57 7.50 22.87 1.35
N ARG A 58 8.61 22.47 0.70
CA ARG A 58 9.89 22.13 1.34
C ARG A 58 11.04 22.62 0.47
N TYR A 59 12.03 23.30 1.07
CA TYR A 59 13.24 23.78 0.36
C TYR A 59 12.90 24.52 -0.95
N SER A 60 11.94 25.44 -0.90
CA SER A 60 11.47 26.25 -2.04
C SER A 60 10.85 25.46 -3.20
N LEU A 61 10.51 24.20 -3.01
CA LEU A 61 9.78 23.37 -3.95
C LEU A 61 8.46 22.91 -3.32
N THR A 62 7.47 22.66 -4.17
CA THR A 62 6.19 22.07 -3.78
C THR A 62 6.13 20.58 -4.12
N TYR A 63 5.64 19.76 -3.18
CA TYR A 63 5.60 18.32 -3.30
C TYR A 63 4.18 17.78 -3.08
N SER A 64 3.70 16.95 -3.99
CA SER A 64 2.54 16.09 -3.80
C SER A 64 3.00 14.65 -3.96
N ILE A 65 3.17 13.94 -2.83
CA ILE A 65 3.77 12.60 -2.78
C ILE A 65 2.91 11.66 -1.95
N MET A 66 3.17 10.36 -2.09
CA MET A 66 2.46 9.33 -1.32
C MET A 66 2.56 9.55 0.18
N PRO A 67 1.47 9.38 0.94
CA PRO A 67 1.53 9.30 2.40
C PRO A 67 2.27 8.04 2.84
N LYS A 68 2.80 8.05 4.06
CA LYS A 68 3.41 6.85 4.64
C LYS A 68 2.36 5.75 4.82
N LEU A 69 2.78 4.51 4.81
CA LEU A 69 1.93 3.32 4.96
C LEU A 69 0.76 3.25 3.96
N THR A 70 0.88 3.90 2.82
CA THR A 70 -0.13 3.89 1.75
C THR A 70 0.52 3.32 0.50
N GLN A 71 0.16 2.09 0.13
CA GLN A 71 0.79 1.42 -1.01
C GLN A 71 0.46 2.10 -2.33
N THR A 72 -0.83 2.31 -2.57
CA THR A 72 -1.35 2.85 -3.83
C THR A 72 -2.39 3.93 -3.58
N LEU A 73 -2.43 4.86 -4.49
CA LEU A 73 -3.52 5.79 -4.77
C LEU A 73 -3.76 5.75 -6.27
N GLY A 74 -4.19 6.83 -6.85
CA GLY A 74 -4.31 6.94 -8.30
C GLY A 74 -5.74 6.92 -8.78
N PRO A 75 -5.93 6.83 -10.09
CA PRO A 75 -7.27 6.92 -10.65
C PRO A 75 -8.09 5.68 -10.35
N TYR A 76 -9.29 5.89 -9.84
CA TYR A 76 -10.38 4.93 -9.84
C TYR A 76 -11.33 5.28 -10.98
N ILE A 77 -11.67 4.30 -11.82
CA ILE A 77 -12.53 4.49 -13.00
C ILE A 77 -13.76 3.59 -12.90
N SER A 78 -14.93 4.20 -12.94
CA SER A 78 -16.22 3.51 -13.05
C SER A 78 -16.57 3.34 -14.53
N TYR A 79 -16.32 2.16 -15.07
CA TYR A 79 -16.56 1.87 -16.47
C TYR A 79 -18.05 1.70 -16.79
N PRO A 80 -18.53 2.25 -17.92
CA PRO A 80 -19.84 1.88 -18.46
C PRO A 80 -19.90 0.39 -18.78
N LYS A 81 -21.04 -0.23 -18.48
CA LYS A 81 -21.25 -1.66 -18.75
C LYS A 81 -21.24 -1.97 -20.23
N GLY A 82 -20.78 -3.15 -20.63
CA GLY A 82 -20.88 -3.66 -22.01
C GLY A 82 -19.98 -2.99 -23.04
N GLN A 83 -19.01 -2.18 -22.64
CA GLN A 83 -18.06 -1.56 -23.58
C GLN A 83 -17.13 -2.59 -24.23
N LYS A 84 -17.00 -2.55 -25.56
CA LYS A 84 -15.94 -3.23 -26.29
C LYS A 84 -14.58 -2.66 -25.91
N TYR A 85 -13.52 -3.47 -25.94
CA TYR A 85 -12.16 -3.10 -25.51
C TYR A 85 -11.66 -1.77 -26.11
N VAL A 86 -11.83 -1.57 -27.43
CA VAL A 86 -11.42 -0.32 -28.11
C VAL A 86 -12.15 0.90 -27.54
N LYS A 87 -13.46 0.77 -27.29
CA LYS A 87 -14.27 1.84 -26.70
C LYS A 87 -13.87 2.13 -25.25
N ARG A 88 -13.52 1.09 -24.51
CA ARG A 88 -12.98 1.23 -23.15
C ARG A 88 -11.66 2.01 -23.14
N LEU A 89 -10.71 1.69 -24.02
CA LEU A 89 -9.45 2.44 -24.13
C LEU A 89 -9.66 3.91 -24.50
N ALA A 90 -10.58 4.20 -25.43
CA ALA A 90 -10.93 5.58 -25.79
C ALA A 90 -11.53 6.34 -24.60
N PHE A 91 -12.43 5.69 -23.85
CA PHE A 91 -13.02 6.24 -22.65
C PHE A 91 -11.96 6.50 -21.56
N GLU A 92 -11.05 5.55 -21.29
CA GLU A 92 -9.94 5.74 -20.36
C GLU A 92 -9.11 6.96 -20.73
N LYS A 93 -8.73 7.08 -22.01
CA LYS A 93 -7.95 8.23 -22.50
C LYS A 93 -8.68 9.55 -22.23
N GLU A 94 -9.94 9.63 -22.55
CA GLU A 94 -10.76 10.82 -22.33
C GLU A 94 -10.82 11.19 -20.85
N ILE A 95 -11.23 10.25 -20.01
CA ILE A 95 -11.45 10.46 -18.58
C ILE A 95 -10.14 10.79 -17.86
N ILE A 96 -9.04 10.10 -18.19
CA ILE A 96 -7.74 10.36 -17.57
C ILE A 96 -7.17 11.71 -17.98
N ASN A 97 -7.35 12.15 -19.22
CA ASN A 97 -6.94 13.50 -19.60
C ASN A 97 -7.68 14.56 -18.78
N LEU A 98 -9.00 14.40 -18.58
CA LEU A 98 -9.78 15.30 -17.72
C LEU A 98 -9.31 15.31 -16.26
N LEU A 99 -8.86 14.15 -15.71
CA LEU A 99 -8.22 14.10 -14.40
C LEU A 99 -6.89 14.85 -14.39
N ILE A 100 -6.04 14.63 -15.40
CA ILE A 100 -4.70 15.22 -15.49
C ILE A 100 -4.77 16.75 -15.58
N GLU A 101 -5.73 17.30 -16.30
CA GLU A 101 -5.95 18.75 -16.41
C GLU A 101 -6.25 19.42 -15.08
N LYS A 102 -6.83 18.68 -14.15
CA LYS A 102 -7.20 19.17 -12.82
C LYS A 102 -6.14 18.89 -11.73
N ILE A 103 -5.06 18.16 -12.04
CA ILE A 103 -3.99 17.93 -11.07
C ILE A 103 -3.37 19.29 -10.68
N PRO A 104 -3.34 19.64 -9.37
CA PRO A 104 -2.77 20.91 -8.96
C PRO A 104 -1.28 20.97 -9.29
N PHE A 105 -0.82 22.14 -9.67
CA PHE A 105 0.61 22.34 -9.92
C PHE A 105 1.42 22.06 -8.67
N CYS A 106 2.47 21.24 -8.84
CA CYS A 106 3.54 21.08 -7.86
C CYS A 106 4.87 20.84 -8.57
N ASP A 107 5.97 21.14 -7.89
CA ASP A 107 7.31 20.95 -8.44
C ASP A 107 7.69 19.48 -8.56
N TYR A 108 7.18 18.66 -7.64
CA TYR A 108 7.34 17.22 -7.67
C TYR A 108 6.03 16.51 -7.32
N PHE A 109 5.47 15.85 -8.31
CA PHE A 109 4.35 14.93 -8.17
C PHE A 109 4.85 13.49 -8.19
N SER A 110 4.40 12.65 -7.24
CA SER A 110 4.69 11.22 -7.23
C SER A 110 3.53 10.45 -6.63
N GLN A 111 2.95 9.54 -7.40
CA GLN A 111 1.86 8.70 -6.94
C GLN A 111 1.99 7.27 -7.47
N ASN A 112 1.74 6.28 -6.60
CA ASN A 112 1.68 4.88 -6.99
C ASN A 112 0.24 4.55 -7.38
N PHE A 113 0.05 3.94 -8.54
CA PHE A 113 -1.27 3.52 -9.01
C PHE A 113 -1.56 2.08 -8.60
N ASP A 114 -2.83 1.75 -8.46
CA ASP A 114 -3.25 0.38 -8.17
C ASP A 114 -2.81 -0.58 -9.29
N TYR A 115 -2.42 -1.82 -8.93
CA TYR A 115 -1.96 -2.81 -9.90
C TYR A 115 -3.02 -3.24 -10.92
N ASN A 116 -4.30 -2.94 -10.69
CA ASN A 116 -5.36 -3.14 -11.66
C ASN A 116 -5.40 -2.05 -12.75
N TYR A 117 -4.78 -0.89 -12.51
CA TYR A 117 -4.68 0.18 -13.50
C TYR A 117 -3.53 -0.11 -14.48
N LYS A 118 -3.85 -0.38 -15.74
CA LYS A 118 -2.89 -0.86 -16.75
C LYS A 118 -2.48 0.18 -17.80
N ASN A 119 -3.32 1.19 -18.05
CA ASN A 119 -3.13 2.11 -19.16
C ASN A 119 -2.59 3.46 -18.70
N TRP A 120 -1.26 3.58 -18.59
CA TRP A 120 -0.65 4.86 -18.21
C TRP A 120 -0.33 5.79 -19.39
N LEU A 121 -0.65 5.40 -20.65
CA LEU A 121 -0.36 6.21 -21.85
C LEU A 121 -0.88 7.64 -21.78
N PRO A 122 -2.08 7.96 -21.24
CA PRO A 122 -2.50 9.35 -21.07
C PRO A 122 -1.53 10.18 -20.22
N PHE A 123 -0.95 9.60 -19.18
CA PHE A 123 0.09 10.26 -18.37
C PHE A 123 1.39 10.46 -19.15
N TYR A 124 1.82 9.47 -19.94
CA TYR A 124 2.98 9.58 -20.82
C TYR A 124 2.84 10.75 -21.80
N TRP A 125 1.72 10.85 -22.49
CA TRP A 125 1.46 11.94 -23.43
C TRP A 125 1.42 13.32 -22.77
N ASN A 126 1.06 13.37 -21.48
CA ASN A 126 1.08 14.57 -20.66
C ASN A 126 2.42 14.79 -19.92
N LYS A 127 3.52 14.13 -20.41
CA LYS A 127 4.91 14.32 -19.96
C LYS A 127 5.17 13.87 -18.53
N TYR A 128 4.38 12.93 -17.99
CA TYR A 128 4.72 12.20 -16.79
C TYR A 128 5.74 11.10 -17.11
N GLN A 129 6.48 10.67 -16.09
CA GLN A 129 7.38 9.54 -16.14
C GLN A 129 6.80 8.38 -15.35
N GLN A 130 7.22 7.16 -15.66
CA GLN A 130 6.77 5.96 -15.00
C GLN A 130 7.96 5.11 -14.58
N THR A 131 7.87 4.54 -13.38
CA THR A 131 8.74 3.46 -12.90
C THR A 131 7.85 2.27 -12.55
N THR A 132 8.17 1.08 -13.04
CA THR A 132 7.46 -0.14 -12.66
C THR A 132 7.94 -0.60 -11.29
N ARG A 133 6.98 -0.83 -10.40
CA ARG A 133 7.16 -1.47 -9.10
C ARG A 133 6.36 -2.77 -9.07
N TYR A 134 6.62 -3.60 -8.09
CA TYR A 134 5.98 -4.90 -8.01
C TYR A 134 5.35 -5.11 -6.63
N THR A 135 4.15 -5.69 -6.64
CA THR A 135 3.52 -6.29 -5.47
C THR A 135 3.38 -7.80 -5.68
N TYR A 136 3.10 -8.51 -4.61
CA TYR A 136 2.92 -9.97 -4.60
C TYR A 136 1.57 -10.28 -3.98
N ILE A 137 0.72 -11.04 -4.68
CA ILE A 137 -0.64 -11.32 -4.23
C ILE A 137 -0.98 -12.81 -4.26
N LEU A 138 -1.79 -13.25 -3.31
CA LEU A 138 -2.56 -14.47 -3.41
C LEU A 138 -3.93 -14.09 -3.94
N ASN A 139 -4.26 -14.52 -5.16
CA ASN A 139 -5.44 -14.06 -5.90
C ASN A 139 -6.78 -14.60 -5.37
N ASP A 140 -6.74 -15.71 -4.64
CA ASP A 140 -7.91 -16.41 -4.16
C ASP A 140 -7.60 -17.01 -2.79
N LEU A 141 -8.30 -16.53 -1.78
CA LEU A 141 -8.18 -17.01 -0.40
C LEU A 141 -9.26 -18.03 -0.02
N SER A 142 -10.13 -18.43 -0.92
CA SER A 142 -11.27 -19.29 -0.59
C SER A 142 -10.90 -20.71 -0.16
N ASP A 143 -9.70 -21.17 -0.53
CA ASP A 143 -9.21 -22.53 -0.26
C ASP A 143 -7.82 -22.47 0.42
N TYR A 144 -7.81 -22.59 1.74
CA TYR A 144 -6.56 -22.55 2.52
C TYR A 144 -5.59 -23.69 2.17
N GLU A 145 -6.08 -24.91 1.94
CA GLU A 145 -5.20 -26.06 1.66
C GLU A 145 -4.44 -25.84 0.35
N LYS A 146 -5.12 -25.33 -0.66
CA LYS A 146 -4.50 -24.97 -1.93
C LYS A 146 -3.46 -23.87 -1.79
N ILE A 147 -3.72 -22.86 -0.93
CA ILE A 147 -2.77 -21.81 -0.61
C ILE A 147 -1.54 -22.40 0.09
N TYR A 148 -1.74 -23.23 1.10
CA TYR A 148 -0.67 -23.86 1.85
C TYR A 148 0.19 -24.79 0.98
N ASP A 149 -0.44 -25.52 0.07
CA ASP A 149 0.29 -26.39 -0.87
C ASP A 149 1.23 -25.62 -1.79
N ALA A 150 0.86 -24.40 -2.17
CA ALA A 150 1.71 -23.53 -2.99
C ALA A 150 2.92 -22.93 -2.24
N PHE A 151 2.99 -23.04 -0.91
CA PHE A 151 4.15 -22.56 -0.15
C PHE A 151 5.41 -23.36 -0.47
N GLN A 152 6.54 -22.68 -0.57
CA GLN A 152 7.84 -23.33 -0.69
C GLN A 152 8.19 -24.15 0.58
N SER A 153 9.03 -25.17 0.43
CA SER A 153 9.39 -26.09 1.52
C SER A 153 10.00 -25.39 2.74
N ASN A 154 10.81 -24.35 2.52
CA ASN A 154 11.40 -23.56 3.62
C ASN A 154 10.33 -22.85 4.47
N ILE A 155 9.27 -22.29 3.86
CA ILE A 155 8.14 -21.69 4.58
C ILE A 155 7.41 -22.73 5.42
N LYS A 156 7.09 -23.90 4.81
CA LYS A 156 6.46 -25.02 5.53
C LYS A 156 7.32 -25.52 6.69
N THR A 157 8.64 -25.56 6.53
CA THR A 157 9.59 -25.94 7.59
C THR A 157 9.60 -24.93 8.72
N ASP A 158 9.65 -23.63 8.41
CA ASP A 158 9.59 -22.55 9.38
C ASP A 158 8.29 -22.59 10.20
N ILE A 159 7.15 -22.80 9.55
CA ILE A 159 5.84 -22.93 10.21
C ILE A 159 5.85 -24.10 11.18
N LYS A 160 6.25 -25.29 10.73
CA LYS A 160 6.31 -26.50 11.58
C LYS A 160 7.26 -26.35 12.78
N LYS A 161 8.37 -25.64 12.58
CA LYS A 161 9.32 -25.31 13.65
C LYS A 161 8.70 -24.37 14.68
N ALA A 162 8.12 -23.27 14.20
CA ALA A 162 7.52 -22.25 15.06
C ALA A 162 6.34 -22.80 15.88
N GLN A 163 5.48 -23.61 15.29
CA GLN A 163 4.33 -24.24 15.96
C GLN A 163 4.70 -25.08 17.19
N LYS A 164 5.94 -25.59 17.27
CA LYS A 164 6.40 -26.38 18.42
C LYS A 164 6.77 -25.54 19.64
N ILE A 165 7.11 -24.28 19.45
CA ILE A 165 7.71 -23.42 20.48
C ILE A 165 7.01 -22.07 20.66
N LEU A 166 6.06 -21.74 19.78
CA LEU A 166 5.39 -20.44 19.81
C LEU A 166 3.88 -20.59 19.81
N LYS A 167 3.23 -19.65 20.46
CA LYS A 167 1.77 -19.42 20.42
C LYS A 167 1.48 -18.11 19.72
N VAL A 168 0.30 -18.00 19.08
CA VAL A 168 -0.13 -16.76 18.45
C VAL A 168 -1.08 -16.01 19.38
N ASN A 169 -0.73 -14.74 19.64
CA ASN A 169 -1.66 -13.77 20.20
C ASN A 169 -2.36 -13.05 19.03
N PHE A 170 -3.68 -13.17 18.96
CA PHE A 170 -4.50 -12.64 17.87
C PHE A 170 -5.00 -11.21 18.12
N LYS A 171 -4.67 -10.61 19.25
CA LYS A 171 -5.08 -9.24 19.63
C LYS A 171 -3.91 -8.51 20.29
N GLU A 172 -2.77 -8.49 19.58
CA GLU A 172 -1.58 -7.85 20.14
C GLU A 172 -1.75 -6.34 20.26
N GLU A 173 -1.19 -5.77 21.31
CA GLU A 173 -1.17 -4.34 21.56
C GLU A 173 -0.40 -3.60 20.47
N LEU A 174 -0.94 -2.47 20.01
CA LEU A 174 -0.34 -1.69 18.94
C LEU A 174 1.07 -1.20 19.27
N LYS A 175 1.36 -0.96 20.55
CA LYS A 175 2.70 -0.55 21.00
C LYS A 175 3.72 -1.65 20.79
N ILE A 176 3.38 -2.90 21.09
CA ILE A 176 4.24 -4.07 20.86
C ILE A 176 4.49 -4.28 19.37
N ILE A 177 3.46 -4.09 18.52
CA ILE A 177 3.61 -4.10 17.07
C ILE A 177 4.65 -3.05 16.64
N TYR A 178 4.45 -1.78 17.06
CA TYR A 178 5.34 -0.69 16.70
C TYR A 178 6.79 -0.95 17.13
N ASP A 179 7.02 -1.30 18.40
CA ASP A 179 8.36 -1.50 18.95
C ASP A 179 9.09 -2.67 18.27
N THR A 180 8.37 -3.74 17.94
CA THR A 180 8.97 -4.89 17.24
C THR A 180 9.30 -4.58 15.78
N VAL A 181 8.45 -3.79 15.09
CA VAL A 181 8.74 -3.28 13.75
C VAL A 181 9.95 -2.34 13.80
N GLU A 182 10.03 -1.45 14.78
CA GLU A 182 11.15 -0.52 14.93
C GLU A 182 12.49 -1.26 15.10
N LYS A 183 12.55 -2.36 15.87
CA LYS A 183 13.75 -3.23 15.96
C LYS A 183 14.22 -3.73 14.59
N THR A 184 13.29 -4.03 13.70
CA THR A 184 13.62 -4.46 12.32
C THR A 184 14.27 -3.34 11.51
N PHE A 185 13.80 -2.09 11.65
CA PHE A 185 14.41 -0.92 11.00
C PHE A 185 15.80 -0.61 11.58
N ILE A 186 15.95 -0.62 12.91
CA ILE A 186 17.23 -0.40 13.62
C ILE A 186 18.27 -1.42 13.14
N ARG A 187 17.92 -2.71 13.04
CA ARG A 187 18.81 -3.75 12.52
C ARG A 187 19.29 -3.46 11.08
N GLN A 188 18.48 -2.78 10.28
CA GLN A 188 18.84 -2.39 8.92
C GLN A 188 19.61 -1.04 8.85
N GLY A 189 20.00 -0.47 10.00
CA GLY A 189 20.63 0.86 10.07
C GLY A 189 19.71 2.01 9.68
N LYS A 190 18.39 1.81 9.79
CA LYS A 190 17.37 2.79 9.40
C LYS A 190 16.50 3.20 10.59
N LYS A 191 15.97 4.41 10.52
CA LYS A 191 14.89 4.84 11.42
C LYS A 191 13.55 4.46 10.81
N ILE A 192 12.59 4.06 11.66
CA ILE A 192 11.21 3.88 11.23
C ILE A 192 10.68 5.21 10.67
N PRO A 193 10.03 5.24 9.49
CA PRO A 193 9.69 6.50 8.83
C PRO A 193 8.45 7.21 9.38
N PHE A 194 7.82 6.68 10.43
CA PHE A 194 6.65 7.26 11.11
C PHE A 194 6.78 7.06 12.62
N ASP A 195 6.10 7.88 13.41
CA ASP A 195 6.05 7.74 14.86
C ASP A 195 4.84 6.89 15.31
N PHE A 196 4.80 6.56 16.59
CA PHE A 196 3.72 5.75 17.15
C PHE A 196 2.36 6.42 17.05
N SER A 197 2.30 7.74 17.21
CA SER A 197 1.04 8.50 17.11
C SER A 197 0.43 8.42 15.71
N TYR A 198 1.26 8.42 14.68
CA TYR A 198 0.81 8.20 13.29
C TYR A 198 0.14 6.83 13.11
N LEU A 199 0.75 5.77 13.64
CA LEU A 199 0.16 4.44 13.61
C LEU A 199 -1.13 4.34 14.44
N GLN A 200 -1.18 5.02 15.60
CA GLN A 200 -2.40 5.07 16.42
C GLN A 200 -3.57 5.74 15.69
N ASN A 201 -3.32 6.79 14.90
CA ASN A 201 -4.37 7.44 14.11
C ASN A 201 -4.94 6.49 13.05
N ILE A 202 -4.07 5.73 12.37
CA ILE A 202 -4.48 4.70 11.41
C ILE A 202 -5.31 3.61 12.11
N ASP A 203 -4.83 3.09 13.24
CA ASP A 203 -5.52 2.02 13.98
C ASP A 203 -6.92 2.47 14.45
N LYS A 204 -7.04 3.68 14.99
CA LYS A 204 -8.34 4.26 15.38
C LYS A 204 -9.31 4.39 14.21
N ALA A 205 -8.82 4.80 13.05
CA ALA A 205 -9.64 4.93 11.85
C ALA A 205 -10.10 3.54 11.33
N LEU A 206 -9.21 2.55 11.36
CA LEU A 206 -9.51 1.17 10.96
C LEU A 206 -10.56 0.53 11.87
N LEU A 207 -10.46 0.69 13.19
CA LEU A 207 -11.43 0.15 14.14
C LEU A 207 -12.86 0.63 13.90
N LYS A 208 -13.02 1.81 13.30
CA LYS A 208 -14.34 2.38 12.99
C LYS A 208 -14.87 2.03 11.60
N ASN A 209 -13.98 1.83 10.62
CA ASN A 209 -14.35 1.85 9.20
C ASN A 209 -13.95 0.61 8.39
N ALA A 210 -13.09 -0.23 8.95
CA ALA A 210 -12.57 -1.43 8.29
C ALA A 210 -12.18 -2.48 9.32
N ASN A 211 -11.37 -3.45 8.91
CA ASN A 211 -10.91 -4.51 9.79
C ASN A 211 -9.39 -4.58 9.82
N ARG A 212 -8.86 -5.08 10.92
CA ARG A 212 -7.44 -5.35 11.09
C ARG A 212 -7.17 -6.66 11.83
N LEU A 213 -6.00 -7.24 11.61
CA LEU A 213 -5.40 -8.28 12.43
C LEU A 213 -4.11 -7.73 13.02
N SER A 214 -3.98 -7.83 14.34
CA SER A 214 -2.78 -7.45 15.09
C SER A 214 -2.27 -8.71 15.79
N LEU A 215 -1.22 -9.33 15.23
CA LEU A 215 -0.76 -10.66 15.63
C LEU A 215 0.68 -10.60 16.15
N SER A 216 0.96 -11.37 17.19
CA SER A 216 2.33 -11.69 17.61
C SER A 216 2.53 -13.18 17.83
N ALA A 217 3.76 -13.64 17.61
CA ALA A 217 4.21 -14.98 17.98
C ALA A 217 5.07 -14.89 19.23
N VAL A 218 4.62 -15.55 20.29
CA VAL A 218 5.23 -15.50 21.62
C VAL A 218 5.66 -16.89 22.09
N ASP A 219 6.78 -16.98 22.78
CA ASP A 219 7.23 -18.21 23.43
C ASP A 219 6.56 -18.42 24.81
N GLU A 220 6.87 -19.52 25.47
CA GLU A 220 6.28 -19.92 26.78
C GLU A 220 6.61 -18.93 27.91
N ILE A 221 7.70 -18.19 27.81
CA ILE A 221 8.12 -17.20 28.81
C ILE A 221 7.73 -15.76 28.41
N GLY A 222 6.92 -15.60 27.35
CA GLY A 222 6.33 -14.33 26.94
C GLY A 222 7.18 -13.46 26.03
N ASN A 223 8.31 -13.95 25.49
CA ASN A 223 9.07 -13.16 24.52
C ASN A 223 8.35 -13.09 23.17
N VAL A 224 8.26 -11.90 22.61
CA VAL A 224 7.72 -11.66 21.27
C VAL A 224 8.81 -11.89 20.22
N HIS A 225 8.65 -12.92 19.38
CA HIS A 225 9.59 -13.27 18.32
C HIS A 225 9.34 -12.48 17.03
N ALA A 226 8.07 -12.31 16.66
CA ALA A 226 7.66 -11.54 15.50
C ALA A 226 6.25 -10.98 15.67
N VAL A 227 5.93 -9.99 14.87
CA VAL A 227 4.60 -9.37 14.78
C VAL A 227 4.19 -9.18 13.33
N VAL A 228 2.90 -9.21 13.06
CA VAL A 228 2.29 -8.77 11.79
C VAL A 228 1.06 -7.92 12.05
N TYR A 229 0.88 -6.89 11.25
CA TYR A 229 -0.29 -6.03 11.26
C TYR A 229 -0.88 -5.98 9.85
N ILE A 230 -2.07 -6.51 9.71
CA ILE A 230 -2.77 -6.69 8.44
C ILE A 230 -4.06 -5.88 8.49
N ILE A 231 -4.36 -5.16 7.44
CA ILE A 231 -5.62 -4.45 7.25
C ILE A 231 -6.42 -5.12 6.14
N TYR A 232 -7.75 -5.14 6.24
CA TYR A 232 -8.56 -5.80 5.22
C TYR A 232 -9.98 -5.26 5.14
N ASN A 233 -10.57 -5.45 3.97
CA ASN A 233 -11.98 -5.34 3.70
C ASN A 233 -12.49 -6.63 3.01
N GLU A 234 -13.71 -6.63 2.51
CA GLU A 234 -14.32 -7.78 1.83
C GLU A 234 -13.62 -8.18 0.51
N ASN A 235 -12.79 -7.32 -0.07
CA ASN A 235 -12.14 -7.56 -1.36
C ASN A 235 -10.67 -7.95 -1.22
N GLU A 236 -9.93 -7.26 -0.34
CA GLU A 236 -8.47 -7.40 -0.27
C GLU A 236 -7.96 -7.15 1.16
N ALA A 237 -6.97 -7.96 1.56
CA ALA A 237 -6.17 -7.77 2.76
C ALA A 237 -4.76 -7.33 2.38
N TYR A 238 -4.17 -6.46 3.17
CA TYR A 238 -2.83 -5.92 2.96
C TYR A 238 -1.94 -6.19 4.17
N TYR A 239 -0.78 -6.75 3.90
CA TYR A 239 0.30 -6.88 4.88
C TYR A 239 0.94 -5.51 5.12
N LEU A 240 0.35 -4.71 6.00
CA LEU A 240 0.75 -3.32 6.20
C LEU A 240 2.08 -3.18 6.93
N LEU A 241 2.29 -3.96 8.00
CA LEU A 241 3.50 -3.95 8.80
C LEU A 241 3.87 -5.37 9.25
N GLY A 242 5.16 -5.61 9.37
CA GLY A 242 5.70 -6.78 10.02
C GLY A 242 7.12 -6.57 10.48
N GLY A 243 7.45 -7.21 11.56
CA GLY A 243 8.77 -7.13 12.15
C GLY A 243 9.08 -8.35 13.04
N GLY A 244 10.36 -8.50 13.37
CA GLY A 244 10.81 -9.54 14.27
C GLY A 244 11.97 -9.08 15.13
N ASP A 245 12.04 -9.62 16.34
CA ASP A 245 13.19 -9.41 17.21
C ASP A 245 14.42 -10.11 16.61
N PRO A 246 15.55 -9.41 16.43
CA PRO A 246 16.78 -9.99 15.89
C PRO A 246 17.28 -11.23 16.63
N LYS A 247 17.01 -11.33 17.93
CA LYS A 247 17.40 -12.49 18.75
C LYS A 247 16.72 -13.78 18.30
N TYR A 248 15.51 -13.70 17.77
CA TYR A 248 14.66 -14.85 17.44
C TYR A 248 14.47 -15.05 15.93
N ARG A 249 15.32 -14.44 15.10
CA ARG A 249 15.18 -14.43 13.62
C ARG A 249 15.05 -15.82 12.97
N ASN A 250 15.57 -16.86 13.63
CA ASN A 250 15.58 -18.22 13.13
C ASN A 250 14.42 -19.08 13.67
N SER A 251 13.48 -18.51 14.43
CA SER A 251 12.37 -19.25 15.02
C SER A 251 11.28 -19.67 14.04
N GLY A 252 11.23 -19.08 12.83
CA GLY A 252 10.14 -19.29 11.87
C GLY A 252 8.87 -18.49 12.21
N ALA A 253 8.93 -17.62 13.23
CA ALA A 253 7.79 -16.89 13.76
C ALA A 253 7.03 -16.08 12.71
N HIS A 254 7.75 -15.42 11.79
CA HIS A 254 7.14 -14.58 10.77
C HIS A 254 6.32 -15.40 9.75
N SER A 255 6.89 -16.50 9.26
CA SER A 255 6.19 -17.45 8.38
C SER A 255 4.96 -18.04 9.06
N PHE A 256 5.08 -18.36 10.36
CA PHE A 256 3.98 -18.86 11.16
C PHE A 256 2.84 -17.84 11.31
N LEU A 257 3.14 -16.58 11.65
CA LEU A 257 2.13 -15.52 11.77
C LEU A 257 1.36 -15.25 10.45
N ILE A 258 2.06 -15.22 9.33
CA ILE A 258 1.42 -15.06 8.02
C ILE A 258 0.49 -16.24 7.73
N ASN A 259 0.93 -17.46 8.04
CA ASN A 259 0.13 -18.67 7.89
C ASN A 259 -1.17 -18.60 8.71
N GLU A 260 -1.08 -18.25 9.98
CA GLU A 260 -2.26 -18.14 10.85
C GLU A 260 -3.19 -16.99 10.43
N ALA A 261 -2.62 -15.88 9.95
CA ALA A 261 -3.39 -14.78 9.38
C ALA A 261 -4.16 -15.23 8.12
N LEU A 262 -3.52 -15.96 7.21
CA LEU A 262 -4.17 -16.48 6.00
C LEU A 262 -5.34 -17.41 6.33
N LYS A 263 -5.20 -18.30 7.30
CA LYS A 263 -6.31 -19.15 7.78
C LYS A 263 -7.53 -18.32 8.22
N LEU A 264 -7.29 -17.25 8.97
CA LEU A 264 -8.37 -16.36 9.44
C LEU A 264 -9.02 -15.57 8.31
N LEU A 265 -8.27 -15.26 7.25
CA LEU A 265 -8.71 -14.40 6.16
C LEU A 265 -9.50 -15.13 5.07
N THR A 266 -9.43 -16.46 4.99
CA THR A 266 -10.11 -17.26 3.97
C THR A 266 -11.62 -17.00 3.87
N THR A 267 -12.26 -16.71 5.00
CA THR A 267 -13.71 -16.42 5.07
C THR A 267 -14.04 -14.93 5.09
N LYS A 268 -13.02 -14.05 5.04
CA LYS A 268 -13.18 -12.61 5.30
C LYS A 268 -12.88 -11.73 4.11
N THR A 269 -12.00 -12.18 3.22
CA THR A 269 -11.57 -11.41 2.06
C THR A 269 -11.15 -12.33 0.92
N LYS A 270 -11.01 -11.79 -0.29
CA LYS A 270 -10.75 -12.58 -1.50
C LYS A 270 -9.27 -12.67 -1.85
N ILE A 271 -8.52 -11.61 -1.59
CA ILE A 271 -7.14 -11.44 -2.04
C ILE A 271 -6.27 -11.08 -0.84
N PHE A 272 -5.05 -11.61 -0.80
CA PHE A 272 -4.02 -11.15 0.13
C PHE A 272 -2.88 -10.50 -0.63
N ASN A 273 -2.56 -9.26 -0.29
CA ASN A 273 -1.53 -8.45 -0.90
C ASN A 273 -0.39 -8.22 0.11
N PHE A 274 0.80 -8.67 -0.24
CA PHE A 274 2.00 -8.49 0.57
C PHE A 274 2.59 -7.07 0.48
N GLU A 275 1.90 -6.13 -0.20
CA GLU A 275 2.38 -4.77 -0.50
C GLU A 275 3.69 -4.72 -1.29
N GLY A 276 4.25 -5.85 -1.60
CA GLY A 276 5.44 -6.01 -2.41
C GLY A 276 6.70 -5.37 -1.86
N SER A 277 7.80 -5.65 -2.52
CA SER A 277 9.07 -5.02 -2.21
C SER A 277 9.97 -4.95 -3.44
N MET A 278 10.69 -3.84 -3.57
CA MET A 278 11.82 -3.72 -4.47
C MET A 278 13.14 -4.16 -3.79
N ILE A 279 13.05 -4.64 -2.54
CA ILE A 279 14.18 -5.13 -1.75
C ILE A 279 14.25 -6.66 -1.92
N GLU A 280 15.28 -7.15 -2.59
CA GLU A 280 15.43 -8.54 -3.00
C GLU A 280 15.16 -9.58 -1.89
N PRO A 281 15.71 -9.50 -0.66
CA PRO A 281 15.40 -10.47 0.39
C PRO A 281 13.94 -10.47 0.82
N VAL A 282 13.26 -9.33 0.77
CA VAL A 282 11.82 -9.21 1.13
C VAL A 282 10.96 -9.78 0.02
N GLU A 283 11.29 -9.48 -1.24
CA GLU A 283 10.66 -10.07 -2.43
C GLU A 283 10.70 -11.61 -2.37
N ARG A 284 11.90 -12.15 -2.16
CA ARG A 284 12.11 -13.61 -2.05
C ARG A 284 11.24 -14.25 -0.97
N PHE A 285 11.09 -13.58 0.16
CA PHE A 285 10.25 -14.04 1.27
C PHE A 285 8.76 -14.07 0.86
N PHE A 286 8.24 -13.00 0.27
CA PHE A 286 6.84 -12.95 -0.14
C PHE A 286 6.51 -13.94 -1.25
N ARG A 287 7.38 -14.07 -2.25
CA ARG A 287 7.23 -15.04 -3.33
C ARG A 287 7.20 -16.48 -2.82
N ALA A 288 7.89 -16.78 -1.72
CA ALA A 288 7.95 -18.13 -1.16
C ALA A 288 6.59 -18.62 -0.59
N PHE A 289 5.61 -17.74 -0.41
CA PHE A 289 4.22 -18.09 -0.09
C PHE A 289 3.37 -18.47 -1.32
N GLY A 290 3.98 -18.68 -2.49
CA GLY A 290 3.24 -18.95 -3.73
C GLY A 290 2.55 -17.70 -4.31
N ALA A 291 2.90 -16.53 -3.82
CA ALA A 291 2.30 -15.28 -4.28
C ALA A 291 2.72 -14.92 -5.71
N ILE A 292 1.77 -14.39 -6.48
CA ILE A 292 1.94 -14.01 -7.88
C ILE A 292 2.40 -12.55 -7.95
N GLN A 293 3.48 -12.31 -8.68
CA GLN A 293 4.00 -10.98 -8.94
C GLN A 293 3.04 -10.16 -9.81
N LYS A 294 2.70 -8.95 -9.38
CA LYS A 294 1.89 -7.98 -10.12
C LYS A 294 2.64 -6.66 -10.27
N PRO A 295 2.86 -6.18 -11.50
CA PRO A 295 3.42 -4.84 -11.70
C PRO A 295 2.38 -3.76 -11.40
N TYR A 296 2.85 -2.66 -10.83
CA TYR A 296 2.10 -1.41 -10.70
C TYR A 296 2.99 -0.21 -11.04
N PHE A 297 2.38 0.92 -11.34
CA PHE A 297 3.11 2.09 -11.81
C PHE A 297 3.29 3.11 -10.70
N GLN A 298 4.53 3.57 -10.53
CA GLN A 298 4.82 4.83 -9.87
C GLN A 298 4.89 5.90 -10.95
N ILE A 299 3.95 6.84 -10.92
CA ILE A 299 3.86 7.94 -11.86
C ILE A 299 4.46 9.18 -11.22
N THR A 300 5.36 9.85 -11.94
CA THR A 300 6.06 11.04 -11.44
C THR A 300 6.06 12.17 -12.47
N LYS A 301 6.10 13.41 -11.98
CA LYS A 301 6.32 14.61 -12.80
C LYS A 301 7.18 15.61 -12.03
N LEU A 302 8.20 16.14 -12.69
CA LEU A 302 9.06 17.20 -12.18
C LEU A 302 8.81 18.48 -12.97
N SER A 303 8.67 19.62 -12.29
CA SER A 303 8.73 20.93 -12.91
C SER A 303 10.12 21.17 -13.48
N ARG A 304 10.27 22.17 -14.37
CA ARG A 304 11.56 22.59 -14.89
C ARG A 304 12.51 22.99 -13.75
N LYS A 305 12.01 23.74 -12.77
CA LYS A 305 12.75 24.16 -11.57
C LYS A 305 13.28 22.97 -10.78
N ALA A 306 12.41 21.98 -10.49
CA ALA A 306 12.81 20.77 -9.77
C ALA A 306 13.85 19.95 -10.53
N ARG A 307 13.71 19.79 -11.86
CA ARG A 307 14.69 19.06 -12.68
C ARG A 307 16.09 19.68 -12.60
N ILE A 308 16.19 21.01 -12.66
CA ILE A 308 17.48 21.71 -12.55
C ILE A 308 18.09 21.48 -11.17
N LEU A 309 17.32 21.68 -10.08
CA LEU A 309 17.82 21.52 -8.71
C LEU A 309 18.23 20.08 -8.40
N TYR A 310 17.46 19.07 -8.85
CA TYR A 310 17.83 17.66 -8.68
C TYR A 310 19.04 17.27 -9.53
N GLY A 311 19.17 17.81 -10.75
CA GLY A 311 20.33 17.62 -11.61
C GLY A 311 21.62 18.14 -10.94
N LEU A 312 21.60 19.36 -10.43
CA LEU A 312 22.73 19.96 -9.70
C LEU A 312 23.09 19.15 -8.43
N LYS A 313 22.11 18.70 -7.67
CA LYS A 313 22.33 17.88 -6.47
C LYS A 313 22.95 16.52 -6.79
N ASN A 314 22.57 15.88 -7.88
CA ASN A 314 23.15 14.61 -8.31
C ASN A 314 24.59 14.80 -8.79
N LEU A 315 24.87 15.83 -9.59
CA LEU A 315 26.23 16.19 -10.01
C LEU A 315 27.15 16.45 -8.81
N ALA A 316 26.71 17.23 -7.82
CA ALA A 316 27.48 17.50 -6.61
C ALA A 316 27.76 16.22 -5.80
N ARG A 317 26.78 15.29 -5.72
CA ARG A 317 26.97 14.01 -5.03
C ARG A 317 27.94 13.09 -5.74
N ASP A 318 27.93 13.08 -7.06
CA ASP A 318 28.84 12.24 -7.86
C ASP A 318 30.26 12.76 -7.83
N LEU A 319 30.48 14.10 -7.77
CA LEU A 319 31.76 14.73 -7.55
C LEU A 319 32.38 14.48 -6.15
N ILE A 320 31.55 14.25 -5.13
CA ILE A 320 32.02 13.94 -3.76
C ILE A 320 32.35 12.44 -3.61
N LYS A 321 31.86 11.58 -4.49
CA LYS A 321 32.06 10.12 -4.44
C LYS A 321 33.20 9.63 -5.34
N GLY A 322 33.68 10.42 -6.27
CA GLY A 322 34.89 10.19 -7.08
C GLY A 322 36.11 10.79 -6.44
#